data_61f4f93a019d74d3ea317c437cd29c11
#
_entry.id   61f4f93a019d74d3ea317c437cd29c11
#
_cell.length_a   1.000
_cell.length_b   1.000
_cell.length_c   1.000
_cell.angle_alpha   90.00
_cell.angle_beta   90.00
_cell.angle_gamma   90.00
#
_symmetry.space_group_name_H-M   'P 1'
#
loop_
_entity.id
_entity.type
_entity.pdbx_description
1 polymer ?
#
loop_
_entity_poly.entity_id
_entity_poly.type
_entity_poly.pdbx_seq_one_letter_code
_entity_poly.pdbx_strand_id
1 'polypeptide(L)'
;MNDFATSSLQPRSVSESQSEMTELVLPNDTNPLSHLLGGRLMHFIDLVAAMAAYRHARAHVVTASMEHIDFIAPVHVGDLVILKASVNRAFKTSMEVGVKAWVENAIAGSHQHIASAYLTFVAIDANGRRVAVPPLITEGAEEKRRFDDAGRRRERREQEKERKRQNRVAMETAETSA
;
A
#
# COMPACT_ATOMS: atom_id res chain seq x y z
N MET A 1 -7.55 -21.05 -25.92
CA MET A 1 -6.69 -20.18 -26.75
C MET A 1 -6.59 -18.87 -26.00
N ASN A 2 -5.52 -18.68 -25.23
CA ASN A 2 -5.33 -17.52 -24.36
C ASN A 2 -4.28 -16.62 -25.00
N ASP A 3 -4.74 -15.64 -25.77
CA ASP A 3 -3.89 -14.54 -26.26
C ASP A 3 -3.66 -13.49 -25.16
N PHE A 4 -2.98 -13.87 -24.07
CA PHE A 4 -2.31 -12.94 -23.19
C PHE A 4 -0.82 -12.82 -23.53
N ALA A 5 -0.48 -13.03 -24.81
CA ALA A 5 0.87 -12.87 -25.32
C ALA A 5 1.12 -11.42 -25.69
N THR A 6 2.04 -10.76 -24.94
CA THR A 6 2.88 -9.62 -25.39
C THR A 6 2.11 -8.41 -25.96
N SER A 7 1.03 -7.98 -25.37
CA SER A 7 0.62 -6.59 -25.45
C SER A 7 1.70 -5.79 -24.71
N SER A 8 2.47 -4.96 -25.40
CA SER A 8 3.33 -3.95 -24.80
C SER A 8 2.49 -3.25 -23.75
N LEU A 9 2.86 -3.40 -22.46
CA LEU A 9 2.10 -2.85 -21.34
C LEU A 9 2.05 -1.34 -21.53
N GLN A 10 0.88 -0.83 -21.95
CA GLN A 10 0.72 0.61 -22.15
C GLN A 10 0.92 1.32 -20.81
N PRO A 11 1.77 2.34 -20.78
CA PRO A 11 1.95 3.15 -19.58
C PRO A 11 0.63 3.77 -19.11
N ARG A 12 0.45 3.92 -17.80
CA ARG A 12 -0.77 4.43 -17.16
C ARG A 12 -0.46 5.60 -16.27
N SER A 13 -1.34 6.60 -16.25
CA SER A 13 -1.20 7.74 -15.36
C SER A 13 -1.54 7.36 -13.90
N VAL A 14 -1.02 8.15 -12.95
CA VAL A 14 -1.38 8.02 -11.54
C VAL A 14 -2.89 8.14 -11.33
N SER A 15 -3.55 9.05 -12.06
CA SER A 15 -4.98 9.32 -11.97
C SER A 15 -5.84 8.08 -12.27
N GLU A 16 -5.42 7.20 -13.19
CA GLU A 16 -6.13 5.95 -13.47
C GLU A 16 -6.16 4.97 -12.29
N SER A 17 -5.22 5.08 -11.36
CA SER A 17 -5.16 4.23 -10.17
C SER A 17 -5.88 4.83 -8.96
N GLN A 18 -6.20 6.11 -8.97
CA GLN A 18 -6.81 6.80 -7.82
C GLN A 18 -8.06 6.08 -7.32
N SER A 19 -8.09 5.80 -6.03
CA SER A 19 -9.19 5.12 -5.35
C SER A 19 -9.49 5.83 -4.05
N GLU A 20 -10.77 5.93 -3.75
CA GLU A 20 -11.27 6.53 -2.50
C GLU A 20 -12.27 5.58 -1.85
N MET A 21 -12.27 5.52 -0.54
CA MET A 21 -13.19 4.76 0.29
C MET A 21 -13.54 5.59 1.52
N THR A 22 -14.80 5.56 1.92
CA THR A 22 -15.26 6.18 3.16
C THR A 22 -15.99 5.14 3.99
N GLU A 23 -15.61 5.00 5.26
CA GLU A 23 -16.19 4.05 6.20
C GLU A 23 -16.72 4.74 7.44
N LEU A 24 -17.93 4.41 7.86
CA LEU A 24 -18.49 4.84 9.14
C LEU A 24 -17.95 3.91 10.25
N VAL A 25 -17.41 4.50 11.30
CA VAL A 25 -16.92 3.72 12.46
C VAL A 25 -18.08 3.22 13.30
N LEU A 26 -18.25 1.90 13.34
CA LEU A 26 -19.30 1.22 14.09
C LEU A 26 -18.77 0.74 15.46
N PRO A 27 -19.67 0.48 16.44
CA PRO A 27 -19.25 0.00 17.77
C PRO A 27 -18.38 -1.28 17.74
N ASN A 28 -18.64 -2.19 16.80
CA ASN A 28 -17.86 -3.44 16.64
C ASN A 28 -16.48 -3.22 15.97
N ASP A 29 -16.18 -2.03 15.50
CA ASP A 29 -14.88 -1.66 14.95
C ASP A 29 -13.93 -1.08 16.02
N THR A 30 -14.40 -0.95 17.26
CA THR A 30 -13.70 -0.22 18.31
C THR A 30 -13.21 -1.09 19.46
N ASN A 31 -12.22 -0.57 20.20
CA ASN A 31 -11.71 -1.12 21.44
C ASN A 31 -12.61 -0.72 22.64
N PRO A 32 -12.34 -1.21 23.88
CA PRO A 32 -13.11 -0.84 25.08
C PRO A 32 -13.14 0.67 25.42
N LEU A 33 -12.25 1.46 24.82
CA LEU A 33 -12.23 2.93 24.96
C LEU A 33 -13.07 3.62 23.88
N SER A 34 -13.84 2.87 23.09
CA SER A 34 -14.64 3.37 21.94
C SER A 34 -13.80 4.03 20.84
N HIS A 35 -12.53 3.67 20.74
CA HIS A 35 -11.64 4.11 19.67
C HIS A 35 -11.49 3.02 18.61
N LEU A 36 -11.45 3.41 17.33
CA LEU A 36 -11.21 2.51 16.19
C LEU A 36 -9.97 1.64 16.43
N LEU A 37 -10.12 0.33 16.28
CA LEU A 37 -9.01 -0.60 16.36
C LEU A 37 -7.98 -0.33 15.24
N GLY A 38 -6.70 -0.27 15.60
CA GLY A 38 -5.62 -0.09 14.62
C GLY A 38 -5.62 -1.17 13.53
N GLY A 39 -5.91 -2.42 13.90
CA GLY A 39 -6.07 -3.53 12.94
C GLY A 39 -7.23 -3.31 11.96
N ARG A 40 -8.32 -2.66 12.41
CA ARG A 40 -9.44 -2.32 11.53
C ARG A 40 -9.07 -1.22 10.54
N LEU A 41 -8.35 -0.18 10.99
CA LEU A 41 -7.84 0.85 10.09
C LEU A 41 -6.82 0.27 9.09
N MET A 42 -5.93 -0.63 9.52
CA MET A 42 -5.02 -1.34 8.59
C MET A 42 -5.78 -2.14 7.53
N HIS A 43 -6.87 -2.78 7.89
CA HIS A 43 -7.75 -3.49 6.94
C HIS A 43 -8.34 -2.52 5.89
N PHE A 44 -8.86 -1.38 6.30
CA PHE A 44 -9.38 -0.37 5.37
C PHE A 44 -8.28 0.18 4.44
N ILE A 45 -7.08 0.41 4.98
CA ILE A 45 -5.91 0.84 4.21
C ILE A 45 -5.54 -0.21 3.15
N ASP A 46 -5.52 -1.50 3.52
CA ASP A 46 -5.21 -2.58 2.57
C ASP A 46 -6.25 -2.68 1.46
N LEU A 47 -7.54 -2.58 1.79
CA LEU A 47 -8.62 -2.61 0.81
C LEU A 47 -8.52 -1.50 -0.23
N VAL A 48 -8.40 -0.24 0.20
CA VAL A 48 -8.33 0.89 -0.73
C VAL A 48 -7.04 0.86 -1.55
N ALA A 49 -5.94 0.39 -0.97
CA ALA A 49 -4.68 0.20 -1.67
C ALA A 49 -4.77 -0.90 -2.74
N ALA A 50 -5.41 -2.02 -2.41
CA ALA A 50 -5.68 -3.10 -3.37
C ALA A 50 -6.53 -2.59 -4.54
N MET A 51 -7.55 -1.77 -4.30
CA MET A 51 -8.36 -1.16 -5.37
C MET A 51 -7.50 -0.33 -6.33
N ALA A 52 -6.58 0.49 -5.81
CA ALA A 52 -5.66 1.26 -6.63
C ALA A 52 -4.68 0.37 -7.41
N ALA A 53 -4.16 -0.69 -6.78
CA ALA A 53 -3.28 -1.65 -7.42
C ALA A 53 -3.98 -2.43 -8.53
N TYR A 54 -5.22 -2.89 -8.32
CA TYR A 54 -6.04 -3.55 -9.35
C TYR A 54 -6.30 -2.64 -10.55
N ARG A 55 -6.67 -1.38 -10.32
CA ARG A 55 -6.92 -0.40 -11.38
C ARG A 55 -5.70 -0.18 -12.26
N HIS A 56 -4.51 -0.13 -11.66
CA HIS A 56 -3.26 0.06 -12.39
C HIS A 56 -2.78 -1.20 -13.10
N ALA A 57 -2.71 -2.34 -12.38
CA ALA A 57 -2.14 -3.57 -12.91
C ALA A 57 -3.02 -4.27 -13.95
N ARG A 58 -4.36 -4.14 -13.83
CA ARG A 58 -5.35 -4.93 -14.59
C ARG A 58 -5.09 -6.44 -14.52
N ALA A 59 -4.55 -6.90 -13.41
CA ALA A 59 -4.25 -8.28 -13.08
C ALA A 59 -4.56 -8.54 -11.61
N HIS A 60 -4.55 -9.79 -11.17
CA HIS A 60 -4.63 -10.08 -9.74
C HIS A 60 -3.42 -9.49 -9.02
N VAL A 61 -3.64 -8.99 -7.82
CA VAL A 61 -2.58 -8.43 -6.98
C VAL A 61 -2.65 -9.04 -5.59
N VAL A 62 -1.47 -9.18 -4.96
CA VAL A 62 -1.34 -9.62 -3.58
C VAL A 62 -0.50 -8.63 -2.80
N THR A 63 -0.90 -8.34 -1.57
CA THR A 63 -0.15 -7.50 -0.65
C THR A 63 1.12 -8.24 -0.22
N ALA A 64 2.28 -7.68 -0.53
CA ALA A 64 3.57 -8.28 -0.20
C ALA A 64 4.20 -7.67 1.06
N SER A 65 3.95 -6.38 1.32
CA SER A 65 4.38 -5.70 2.54
C SER A 65 3.58 -4.43 2.76
N MET A 66 3.42 -4.07 4.01
CA MET A 66 2.93 -2.79 4.49
C MET A 66 4.06 -2.17 5.31
N GLU A 67 4.42 -0.93 5.00
CA GLU A 67 5.43 -0.20 5.74
C GLU A 67 4.84 0.46 6.98
N HIS A 68 5.72 1.04 7.79
CA HIS A 68 5.38 1.71 9.02
C HIS A 68 4.15 2.62 8.91
N ILE A 69 3.19 2.45 9.82
CA ILE A 69 2.00 3.26 9.95
C ILE A 69 2.01 3.92 11.31
N ASP A 70 1.96 5.25 11.32
CA ASP A 70 1.74 6.02 12.53
C ASP A 70 0.26 6.38 12.65
N PHE A 71 -0.33 6.07 13.80
CA PHE A 71 -1.67 6.54 14.16
C PHE A 71 -1.53 7.86 14.90
N ILE A 72 -1.97 8.94 14.27
CA ILE A 72 -1.71 10.31 14.74
C ILE A 72 -2.77 10.78 15.72
N ALA A 73 -4.01 10.28 15.57
CA ALA A 73 -5.13 10.68 16.40
C ALA A 73 -6.13 9.54 16.61
N PRO A 74 -6.86 9.51 17.73
CA PRO A 74 -7.96 8.57 17.95
C PRO A 74 -9.13 8.87 17.02
N VAL A 75 -9.86 7.81 16.65
CA VAL A 75 -11.08 7.87 15.83
C VAL A 75 -12.20 7.22 16.65
N HIS A 76 -13.37 7.85 16.72
CA HIS A 76 -14.46 7.43 17.60
C HIS A 76 -15.61 6.79 16.82
N VAL A 77 -16.48 6.10 17.54
CA VAL A 77 -17.76 5.63 16.98
C VAL A 77 -18.55 6.80 16.41
N GLY A 78 -19.05 6.63 15.19
CA GLY A 78 -19.81 7.66 14.46
C GLY A 78 -18.97 8.61 13.62
N ASP A 79 -17.65 8.58 13.73
CA ASP A 79 -16.78 9.30 12.82
C ASP A 79 -16.73 8.61 11.44
N LEU A 80 -16.42 9.38 10.39
CA LEU A 80 -16.15 8.88 9.05
C LEU A 80 -14.65 8.79 8.82
N VAL A 81 -14.17 7.62 8.38
CA VAL A 81 -12.78 7.42 7.94
C VAL A 81 -12.74 7.53 6.42
N ILE A 82 -12.07 8.54 5.91
CA ILE A 82 -11.89 8.79 4.48
C ILE A 82 -10.49 8.36 4.08
N LEU A 83 -10.38 7.42 3.14
CA LEU A 83 -9.11 6.88 2.66
C LEU A 83 -8.94 7.18 1.17
N LYS A 84 -7.76 7.67 0.80
CA LYS A 84 -7.38 7.93 -0.60
C LYS A 84 -6.08 7.20 -0.94
N ALA A 85 -6.09 6.48 -2.04
CA ALA A 85 -4.97 5.68 -2.51
C ALA A 85 -4.63 5.98 -3.96
N SER A 86 -3.35 5.87 -4.30
CA SER A 86 -2.86 5.88 -5.68
C SER A 86 -1.53 5.15 -5.80
N VAL A 87 -1.20 4.68 -7.00
CA VAL A 87 0.12 4.09 -7.25
C VAL A 87 1.16 5.19 -7.27
N ASN A 88 2.20 5.05 -6.44
CA ASN A 88 3.34 5.96 -6.39
C ASN A 88 4.41 5.58 -7.41
N ARG A 89 4.68 4.28 -7.58
CA ARG A 89 5.67 3.76 -8.52
C ARG A 89 5.37 2.33 -8.94
N ALA A 90 5.45 2.05 -10.23
CA ALA A 90 5.45 0.71 -10.79
C ALA A 90 6.91 0.22 -10.97
N PHE A 91 7.12 -1.08 -10.71
CA PHE A 91 8.36 -1.81 -10.94
C PHE A 91 8.08 -2.96 -11.92
N LYS A 92 9.02 -3.88 -12.11
CA LYS A 92 8.87 -4.96 -13.11
C LYS A 92 7.61 -5.82 -12.89
N THR A 93 7.37 -6.30 -11.67
CA THR A 93 6.24 -7.19 -11.32
C THR A 93 5.53 -6.77 -10.04
N SER A 94 5.83 -5.58 -9.53
CA SER A 94 5.27 -5.04 -8.30
C SER A 94 5.05 -3.54 -8.42
N MET A 95 4.31 -2.98 -7.50
CA MET A 95 4.09 -1.54 -7.40
C MET A 95 4.00 -1.11 -5.94
N GLU A 96 4.35 0.13 -5.67
CA GLU A 96 4.08 0.77 -4.40
C GLU A 96 2.81 1.62 -4.52
N VAL A 97 1.89 1.41 -3.58
CA VAL A 97 0.68 2.22 -3.40
C VAL A 97 0.83 3.06 -2.15
N GLY A 98 0.59 4.36 -2.27
CA GLY A 98 0.48 5.27 -1.14
C GLY A 98 -0.97 5.44 -0.73
N VAL A 99 -1.23 5.42 0.58
CA VAL A 99 -2.54 5.67 1.17
C VAL A 99 -2.42 6.81 2.17
N LYS A 100 -3.41 7.69 2.16
CA LYS A 100 -3.64 8.66 3.23
C LYS A 100 -5.04 8.44 3.79
N ALA A 101 -5.16 8.54 5.11
CA ALA A 101 -6.42 8.42 5.83
C ALA A 101 -6.70 9.68 6.65
N TRP A 102 -7.94 10.10 6.63
CA TRP A 102 -8.47 11.21 7.43
C TRP A 102 -9.66 10.73 8.25
N VAL A 103 -9.90 11.38 9.36
CA VAL A 103 -11.15 11.29 10.10
C VAL A 103 -11.96 12.57 9.85
N GLU A 104 -13.25 12.40 9.68
CA GLU A 104 -14.23 13.48 9.63
C GLU A 104 -15.28 13.22 10.70
N ASN A 105 -15.49 14.21 11.58
CA ASN A 105 -16.67 14.27 12.44
C ASN A 105 -17.73 15.11 11.73
N ALA A 106 -18.71 14.45 11.13
CA ALA A 106 -19.73 15.12 10.30
C ALA A 106 -20.62 16.08 11.09
N ILE A 107 -20.78 15.89 12.43
CA ILE A 107 -21.57 16.77 13.29
C ILE A 107 -20.77 18.02 13.66
N ALA A 108 -19.51 17.84 14.05
CA ALA A 108 -18.61 18.95 14.43
C ALA A 108 -18.00 19.66 13.22
N GLY A 109 -18.08 19.08 12.01
CA GLY A 109 -17.46 19.61 10.79
C GLY A 109 -15.94 19.59 10.83
N SER A 110 -15.32 18.78 11.70
CA SER A 110 -13.86 18.65 11.80
C SER A 110 -13.32 17.61 10.83
N HIS A 111 -12.17 17.91 10.24
CA HIS A 111 -11.48 17.01 9.32
C HIS A 111 -9.98 16.96 9.67
N GLN A 112 -9.45 15.77 9.99
CA GLN A 112 -8.08 15.62 10.46
C GLN A 112 -7.38 14.43 9.78
N HIS A 113 -6.12 14.62 9.35
CA HIS A 113 -5.28 13.52 8.88
C HIS A 113 -4.90 12.60 10.06
N ILE A 114 -5.09 11.27 9.89
CA ILE A 114 -4.88 10.29 10.96
C ILE A 114 -3.81 9.25 10.64
N ALA A 115 -3.54 8.97 9.36
CA ALA A 115 -2.50 8.01 8.98
C ALA A 115 -2.01 8.21 7.55
N SER A 116 -0.76 7.83 7.32
CA SER A 116 -0.20 7.59 5.98
C SER A 116 0.47 6.22 5.95
N ALA A 117 0.28 5.49 4.86
CA ALA A 117 0.85 4.17 4.68
C ALA A 117 1.38 3.96 3.26
N TYR A 118 2.36 3.08 3.14
CA TYR A 118 2.90 2.62 1.86
C TYR A 118 2.85 1.10 1.81
N LEU A 119 2.18 0.57 0.78
CA LEU A 119 2.03 -0.87 0.59
C LEU A 119 2.69 -1.29 -0.71
N THR A 120 3.33 -2.44 -0.70
CA THR A 120 3.86 -3.06 -1.91
C THR A 120 2.92 -4.18 -2.35
N PHE A 121 2.43 -4.09 -3.57
CA PHE A 121 1.65 -5.13 -4.23
C PHE A 121 2.47 -5.83 -5.30
N VAL A 122 2.28 -7.14 -5.45
CA VAL A 122 2.85 -7.95 -6.53
C VAL A 122 1.72 -8.38 -7.44
N ALA A 123 1.88 -8.16 -8.75
CA ALA A 123 0.92 -8.64 -9.75
C ALA A 123 1.18 -10.12 -10.08
N ILE A 124 0.10 -10.90 -10.12
CA ILE A 124 0.12 -12.34 -10.40
C ILE A 124 -0.93 -12.74 -11.43
N ASP A 125 -0.69 -13.84 -12.12
CA ASP A 125 -1.68 -14.51 -12.97
C ASP A 125 -2.59 -15.46 -12.16
N ALA A 126 -3.52 -16.13 -12.84
CA ALA A 126 -4.42 -17.11 -12.23
C ALA A 126 -3.69 -18.34 -11.63
N ASN A 127 -2.43 -18.56 -11.99
CA ASN A 127 -1.59 -19.64 -11.47
C ASN A 127 -0.66 -19.17 -10.34
N GLY A 128 -0.79 -17.93 -9.88
CA GLY A 128 0.05 -17.32 -8.86
C GLY A 128 1.45 -16.91 -9.35
N ARG A 129 1.73 -16.90 -10.65
CA ARG A 129 3.01 -16.50 -11.20
C ARG A 129 3.05 -14.98 -11.36
N ARG A 130 4.21 -14.38 -11.05
CA ARG A 130 4.39 -12.93 -11.18
C ARG A 130 4.27 -12.49 -12.63
N VAL A 131 3.47 -11.46 -12.88
CA VAL A 131 3.31 -10.83 -14.19
C VAL A 131 3.82 -9.40 -14.18
N ALA A 132 4.14 -8.88 -15.36
CA ALA A 132 4.64 -7.53 -15.51
C ALA A 132 3.55 -6.49 -15.20
N VAL A 133 3.94 -5.37 -14.61
CA VAL A 133 3.08 -4.23 -14.27
C VAL A 133 3.28 -3.13 -15.31
N PRO A 134 2.22 -2.49 -15.81
CA PRO A 134 2.34 -1.32 -16.68
C PRO A 134 3.23 -0.23 -16.09
N PRO A 135 4.08 0.43 -16.88
CA PRO A 135 4.84 1.59 -16.41
C PRO A 135 3.92 2.71 -15.92
N LEU A 136 4.35 3.45 -14.90
CA LEU A 136 3.60 4.60 -14.38
C LEU A 136 4.07 5.90 -15.06
N ILE A 137 3.11 6.69 -15.53
CA ILE A 137 3.32 8.07 -15.99
C ILE A 137 2.99 9.00 -14.83
N THR A 138 3.92 9.89 -14.51
CA THR A 138 3.74 10.93 -13.49
C THR A 138 3.48 12.27 -14.14
N GLU A 139 2.48 12.99 -13.64
CA GLU A 139 2.09 14.33 -14.06
C GLU A 139 2.32 15.31 -12.90
N GLY A 140 3.14 16.31 -13.13
CA GLY A 140 3.44 17.33 -12.13
C GLY A 140 4.47 16.93 -11.06
N ALA A 141 4.84 17.93 -10.24
CA ALA A 141 5.96 17.84 -9.31
C ALA A 141 5.68 16.90 -8.12
N GLU A 142 4.44 16.87 -7.62
CA GLU A 142 4.07 16.08 -6.46
C GLU A 142 4.07 14.56 -6.77
N GLU A 143 3.56 14.15 -7.92
CA GLU A 143 3.60 12.76 -8.36
C GLU A 143 5.03 12.29 -8.60
N LYS A 144 5.85 13.15 -9.23
CA LYS A 144 7.27 12.88 -9.44
C LYS A 144 8.02 12.71 -8.11
N ARG A 145 7.75 13.59 -7.13
CA ARG A 145 8.32 13.48 -5.78
C ARG A 145 7.96 12.13 -5.14
N ARG A 146 6.66 11.72 -5.19
CA ARG A 146 6.20 10.43 -4.65
C ARG A 146 6.84 9.25 -5.36
N PHE A 147 7.01 9.34 -6.67
CA PHE A 147 7.67 8.33 -7.48
C PHE A 147 9.13 8.12 -7.07
N ASP A 148 9.87 9.22 -6.87
CA ASP A 148 11.27 9.18 -6.44
C ASP A 148 11.41 8.67 -5.00
N ASP A 149 10.52 9.12 -4.09
CA ASP A 149 10.45 8.64 -2.71
C ASP A 149 10.18 7.13 -2.63
N ALA A 150 9.29 6.61 -3.47
CA ALA A 150 8.99 5.19 -3.56
C ALA A 150 10.22 4.37 -4.01
N GLY A 151 11.04 4.93 -4.92
CA GLY A 151 12.31 4.33 -5.31
C GLY A 151 13.27 4.20 -4.13
N ARG A 152 13.46 5.31 -3.38
CA ARG A 152 14.32 5.33 -2.19
C ARG A 152 13.86 4.36 -1.09
N ARG A 153 12.54 4.26 -0.84
CA ARG A 153 11.99 3.28 0.11
C ARG A 153 12.30 1.86 -0.32
N ARG A 154 12.14 1.54 -1.61
CA ARG A 154 12.48 0.21 -2.13
C ARG A 154 13.96 -0.14 -1.94
N GLU A 155 14.87 0.76 -2.31
CA GLU A 155 16.31 0.56 -2.13
C GLU A 155 16.68 0.27 -0.69
N ARG A 156 16.13 1.04 0.26
CA ARG A 156 16.31 0.82 1.69
C ARG A 156 15.82 -0.56 2.13
N ARG A 157 14.63 -0.98 1.68
CA ARG A 157 14.09 -2.32 1.98
C ARG A 157 14.98 -3.44 1.45
N GLU A 158 15.52 -3.30 0.25
CA GLU A 158 16.41 -4.29 -0.34
C GLU A 158 17.72 -4.40 0.44
N GLN A 159 18.29 -3.28 0.85
CA GLN A 159 19.48 -3.24 1.71
C GLN A 159 19.23 -3.89 3.08
N GLU A 160 18.10 -3.61 3.72
CA GLU A 160 17.73 -4.22 4.99
C GLU A 160 17.53 -5.73 4.88
N LYS A 161 16.90 -6.21 3.81
CA LYS A 161 16.73 -7.65 3.55
C LYS A 161 18.08 -8.35 3.38
N GLU A 162 18.98 -7.74 2.63
CA GLU A 162 20.31 -8.30 2.42
C GLU A 162 21.12 -8.34 3.72
N ARG A 163 21.09 -7.27 4.54
CA ARG A 163 21.71 -7.24 5.86
C ARG A 163 21.17 -8.34 6.78
N LYS A 164 19.84 -8.53 6.82
CA LYS A 164 19.22 -9.60 7.61
C LYS A 164 19.64 -10.99 7.13
N ARG A 165 19.74 -11.18 5.81
CA ARG A 165 20.21 -12.45 5.21
C ARG A 165 21.65 -12.75 5.61
N GLN A 166 22.54 -11.78 5.51
CA GLN A 166 23.94 -11.91 5.89
C GLN A 166 24.11 -12.24 7.38
N ASN A 167 23.38 -11.54 8.26
CA ASN A 167 23.40 -11.82 9.70
C ASN A 167 22.92 -13.25 10.01
N ARG A 168 21.86 -13.72 9.35
CA ARG A 168 21.36 -15.08 9.56
C ARG A 168 22.40 -16.13 9.15
N VAL A 169 23.03 -15.96 7.99
CA VAL A 169 24.09 -16.87 7.53
C VAL A 169 25.28 -16.89 8.49
N ALA A 170 25.67 -15.71 9.01
CA ALA A 170 26.76 -15.60 9.99
C ALA A 170 26.43 -16.34 11.30
N MET A 171 25.19 -16.26 11.78
CA MET A 171 24.74 -16.98 12.98
C MET A 171 24.74 -18.50 12.76
N GLU A 172 24.17 -18.97 11.65
CA GLU A 172 24.15 -20.40 11.31
C GLU A 172 25.56 -20.99 11.18
N THR A 173 26.52 -20.23 10.64
CA THR A 173 27.94 -20.67 10.52
C THR A 173 28.64 -20.72 11.89
N ALA A 174 28.32 -19.79 12.80
CA ALA A 174 28.89 -19.77 14.15
C ALA A 174 28.37 -20.96 14.99
N GLU A 175 27.08 -21.30 14.88
CA GLU A 175 26.50 -22.46 15.58
C GLU A 175 27.02 -23.81 15.07
N THR A 176 27.40 -23.90 13.79
CA THR A 176 27.94 -25.14 13.20
C THR A 176 29.44 -25.36 13.54
N SER A 177 30.12 -24.29 14.03
CA SER A 177 31.56 -24.32 14.34
C SER A 177 31.85 -24.47 15.85
N ALA A 178 30.81 -24.54 16.70
CA ALA A 178 30.89 -24.72 18.16
C ALA A 178 30.50 -26.14 18.55
#